data_29b0cc6ec473332cbbb29c5c14639603
#
_entry.id   29b0cc6ec473332cbbb29c5c14639603
#
_cell.length_a   1.000
_cell.length_b   1.000
_cell.length_c   1.000
_cell.angle_alpha   90.00
_cell.angle_beta   90.00
_cell.angle_gamma   90.00
#
_symmetry.space_group_name_H-M   'P 1'
#
loop_
_entity.id
_entity.type
_entity.pdbx_description
1 polymer ?
#
loop_
_entity_poly.entity_id
_entity_poly.type
_entity_poly.pdbx_seq_one_letter_code
_entity_poly.pdbx_strand_id
1 'polypeptide(L)'
;MCSINIDNTKESYIQVLQATHGDALILRCNKSDKRGVIVIDGGPSPNPRFNPFVKEVENCLPIDLMILTHFDDDHLVGIKNFIERHQNDIPFPVKRIWANCAKHVDFDTSENLSSNKASKMADLLCAISQKSELDWEAYRLEGFVDDTIAFADIDIINPRKDIFKHFIENYKEEYNIECTEENLSMLKNSNSDINIDMHELAQHGKTLGNLNNPSELVNMVSLSMLIRCDTFSILILGDSFPQEIYLSLIERGYSKENKLQVDFIKMSHHGSANNISNDLLDIIDCDKFIISTNGGKGYKHPHREAIANVLCHPERDYSHRVHFYFNYPLRTIVDNRDEEIFNKELDKELNFECYEPKEIDRFILLP
;
A
#
# COMPACT_ATOMS: atom_id res chain seq x y z
N MET A 1 9.30 15.31 26.22
CA MET A 1 9.13 14.79 24.87
C MET A 1 8.14 15.68 24.17
N CYS A 2 8.55 16.43 23.14
CA CYS A 2 7.66 17.36 22.44
C CYS A 2 6.61 16.54 21.70
N SER A 3 5.34 16.77 22.01
CA SER A 3 4.26 16.50 21.07
C SER A 3 4.54 17.38 19.85
N ILE A 4 4.89 16.77 18.72
CA ILE A 4 5.07 17.50 17.47
C ILE A 4 3.69 18.03 17.11
N ASN A 5 3.54 19.36 17.17
CA ASN A 5 2.31 20.01 16.74
C ASN A 5 2.31 19.98 15.21
N ILE A 6 1.66 18.97 14.63
CA ILE A 6 1.66 18.65 13.20
C ILE A 6 1.09 19.80 12.36
N ASP A 7 0.22 20.62 12.94
CA ASP A 7 -0.42 21.76 12.25
C ASP A 7 0.55 22.87 11.84
N ASN A 8 1.81 22.86 12.35
CA ASN A 8 2.80 23.90 12.10
C ASN A 8 4.13 23.40 11.51
N THR A 9 4.29 22.11 11.21
CA THR A 9 5.55 21.64 10.63
C THR A 9 5.64 22.05 9.16
N LYS A 10 6.72 22.76 8.83
CA LYS A 10 7.12 23.01 7.43
C LYS A 10 7.77 21.78 6.79
N GLU A 11 7.84 20.69 7.51
CA GLU A 11 8.59 19.48 7.17
C GLU A 11 7.70 18.48 6.45
N SER A 12 8.30 17.73 5.54
CA SER A 12 7.65 16.57 4.93
C SER A 12 7.56 15.43 5.94
N TYR A 13 6.50 14.62 5.85
CA TYR A 13 6.36 13.44 6.70
C TYR A 13 5.50 12.37 6.05
N ILE A 14 5.65 11.16 6.54
CA ILE A 14 4.79 10.02 6.24
C ILE A 14 4.02 9.68 7.51
N GLN A 15 2.70 9.70 7.46
CA GLN A 15 1.82 9.26 8.54
C GLN A 15 1.14 7.97 8.12
N VAL A 16 1.33 6.91 8.91
CA VAL A 16 0.68 5.61 8.71
C VAL A 16 -0.40 5.46 9.77
N LEU A 17 -1.64 5.40 9.34
CA LEU A 17 -2.79 5.37 10.25
C LEU A 17 -3.02 3.95 10.80
N GLN A 18 -3.59 3.87 12.01
CA GLN A 18 -4.01 2.61 12.59
C GLN A 18 -5.38 2.19 12.02
N ALA A 19 -5.37 1.73 10.78
CA ALA A 19 -6.56 1.38 10.01
C ALA A 19 -6.86 -0.13 10.04
N THR A 20 -6.71 -0.78 11.21
CA THR A 20 -6.86 -2.22 11.41
C THR A 20 -5.88 -3.05 10.55
N HIS A 21 -6.35 -3.98 9.72
CA HIS A 21 -5.51 -4.81 8.87
C HIS A 21 -5.22 -4.20 7.50
N GLY A 22 -5.79 -3.02 7.18
CA GLY A 22 -5.66 -2.39 5.89
C GLY A 22 -4.64 -1.26 5.83
N ASP A 23 -4.57 -0.61 4.68
CA ASP A 23 -3.69 0.54 4.44
C ASP A 23 -4.45 1.86 4.53
N ALA A 24 -3.82 2.83 5.17
CA ALA A 24 -4.22 4.22 5.15
C ALA A 24 -3.02 5.12 5.46
N LEU A 25 -2.57 5.91 4.50
CA LEU A 25 -1.40 6.75 4.64
C LEU A 25 -1.72 8.20 4.29
N ILE A 26 -1.08 9.12 4.98
CA ILE A 26 -1.07 10.55 4.65
C ILE A 26 0.38 10.99 4.49
N LEU A 27 0.73 11.49 3.32
CA LEU A 27 2.04 12.05 3.03
C LEU A 27 1.92 13.56 2.91
N ARG A 28 2.74 14.28 3.67
CA ARG A 28 2.95 15.70 3.42
C ARG A 28 4.28 15.85 2.70
N CYS A 29 4.22 16.36 1.49
CA CYS A 29 5.36 16.47 0.60
C CYS A 29 5.71 17.93 0.36
N ASN A 30 7.00 18.22 0.35
CA ASN A 30 7.55 19.50 -0.04
C ASN A 30 8.59 19.28 -1.15
N LYS A 31 8.47 20.05 -2.23
CA LYS A 31 9.45 20.08 -3.31
C LYS A 31 9.59 21.50 -3.84
N SER A 32 10.81 22.02 -3.86
CA SER A 32 11.12 23.37 -4.39
C SER A 32 10.15 24.45 -3.88
N ASP A 33 9.95 24.51 -2.55
CA ASP A 33 9.03 25.42 -1.85
C ASP A 33 7.51 25.21 -2.14
N LYS A 34 7.15 24.21 -2.94
CA LYS A 34 5.76 23.78 -3.12
C LYS A 34 5.41 22.73 -2.10
N ARG A 35 4.18 22.77 -1.60
CA ARG A 35 3.67 21.84 -0.58
C ARG A 35 2.37 21.22 -1.03
N GLY A 36 2.19 19.96 -0.66
CA GLY A 36 0.94 19.28 -0.92
C GLY A 36 0.72 18.09 0.01
N VAL A 37 -0.50 17.62 0.02
CA VAL A 37 -0.95 16.47 0.81
C VAL A 37 -1.40 15.37 -0.14
N ILE A 38 -0.81 14.20 0.03
CA ILE A 38 -1.22 12.96 -0.66
C ILE A 38 -1.85 12.05 0.39
N VAL A 39 -3.03 11.51 0.06
CA VAL A 39 -3.71 10.48 0.85
C VAL A 39 -3.71 9.20 0.04
N ILE A 40 -3.31 8.08 0.62
CA ILE A 40 -3.23 6.78 -0.06
C ILE A 40 -3.99 5.76 0.77
N ASP A 41 -5.02 5.18 0.17
CA ASP A 41 -5.93 4.20 0.76
C ASP A 41 -6.64 4.69 2.03
N GLY A 42 -7.65 3.96 2.48
CA GLY A 42 -8.52 4.42 3.56
C GLY A 42 -8.83 3.38 4.64
N GLY A 43 -8.32 2.15 4.51
CA GLY A 43 -8.58 1.06 5.43
C GLY A 43 -10.00 0.49 5.36
N PRO A 44 -10.28 -0.59 6.12
CA PRO A 44 -11.46 -1.44 5.94
C PRO A 44 -12.72 -0.99 6.68
N SER A 45 -12.66 0.02 7.54
CA SER A 45 -13.78 0.32 8.44
C SER A 45 -14.26 1.76 8.33
N PRO A 46 -15.58 2.00 8.26
CA PRO A 46 -16.15 3.34 8.37
C PRO A 46 -16.24 3.81 9.83
N ASN A 47 -16.00 2.93 10.81
CA ASN A 47 -16.15 3.25 12.24
C ASN A 47 -14.89 3.95 12.77
N PRO A 48 -15.00 5.20 13.26
CA PRO A 48 -13.84 5.97 13.74
C PRO A 48 -13.14 5.36 14.99
N ARG A 49 -13.74 4.39 15.65
CA ARG A 49 -13.06 3.65 16.75
C ARG A 49 -12.01 2.67 16.23
N PHE A 50 -12.17 2.19 15.00
CA PHE A 50 -11.29 1.19 14.40
C PHE A 50 -10.48 1.75 13.24
N ASN A 51 -10.89 2.92 12.72
CA ASN A 51 -10.21 3.56 11.60
C ASN A 51 -10.30 5.09 11.76
N PRO A 52 -9.21 5.77 12.11
CA PRO A 52 -9.19 7.22 12.28
C PRO A 52 -9.18 7.99 10.96
N PHE A 53 -9.20 7.32 9.81
CA PHE A 53 -8.96 7.88 8.48
C PHE A 53 -9.70 9.19 8.21
N VAL A 54 -11.04 9.19 8.27
CA VAL A 54 -11.83 10.39 7.93
C VAL A 54 -11.42 11.58 8.79
N LYS A 55 -11.27 11.38 10.09
CA LYS A 55 -10.86 12.44 11.03
C LYS A 55 -9.47 13.00 10.71
N GLU A 56 -8.51 12.10 10.46
CA GLU A 56 -7.12 12.52 10.18
C GLU A 56 -7.00 13.22 8.81
N VAL A 57 -7.77 12.77 7.80
CA VAL A 57 -7.83 13.44 6.49
C VAL A 57 -8.51 14.80 6.61
N GLU A 58 -9.62 14.93 7.37
CA GLU A 58 -10.29 16.21 7.63
C GLU A 58 -9.36 17.24 8.31
N ASN A 59 -8.40 16.79 9.12
CA ASN A 59 -7.38 17.67 9.71
C ASN A 59 -6.33 18.18 8.68
N CYS A 60 -6.26 17.58 7.50
CA CYS A 60 -5.28 17.90 6.45
C CYS A 60 -5.86 18.68 5.26
N LEU A 61 -7.15 19.02 5.28
CA LEU A 61 -7.84 19.68 4.16
C LEU A 61 -7.22 21.03 3.79
N PRO A 62 -7.20 21.41 2.50
CA PRO A 62 -7.62 20.59 1.35
C PRO A 62 -6.59 19.53 0.98
N ILE A 63 -7.06 18.42 0.39
CA ILE A 63 -6.18 17.34 -0.12
C ILE A 63 -5.81 17.63 -1.58
N ASP A 64 -4.54 17.56 -1.91
CA ASP A 64 -4.06 17.80 -3.27
C ASP A 64 -4.21 16.57 -4.16
N LEU A 65 -3.98 15.38 -3.60
CA LEU A 65 -4.12 14.11 -4.30
C LEU A 65 -4.61 13.01 -3.34
N MET A 66 -5.66 12.32 -3.71
CA MET A 66 -6.15 11.11 -3.03
C MET A 66 -5.99 9.93 -3.98
N ILE A 67 -5.39 8.85 -3.50
CA ILE A 67 -5.08 7.66 -4.28
C ILE A 67 -5.77 6.45 -3.64
N LEU A 68 -6.52 5.71 -4.42
CA LEU A 68 -6.99 4.38 -4.08
C LEU A 68 -6.18 3.38 -4.89
N THR A 69 -5.36 2.55 -4.21
CA THR A 69 -4.48 1.61 -4.90
C THR A 69 -5.28 0.54 -5.64
N HIS A 70 -6.31 -0.01 -5.00
CA HIS A 70 -7.25 -0.97 -5.58
C HIS A 70 -8.56 -1.01 -4.78
N PHE A 71 -9.54 -1.83 -5.22
CA PHE A 71 -10.91 -1.79 -4.69
C PHE A 71 -11.22 -2.83 -3.60
N ASP A 72 -10.24 -3.43 -2.97
CA ASP A 72 -10.47 -4.29 -1.81
C ASP A 72 -10.87 -3.47 -0.58
N ASP A 73 -11.71 -4.04 0.27
CA ASP A 73 -12.36 -3.31 1.37
C ASP A 73 -11.36 -2.74 2.36
N ASP A 74 -10.22 -3.41 2.54
CA ASP A 74 -9.15 -2.97 3.45
C ASP A 74 -8.32 -1.79 2.93
N HIS A 75 -8.63 -1.31 1.72
CA HIS A 75 -8.10 -0.07 1.13
C HIS A 75 -9.20 0.96 0.86
N LEU A 76 -10.39 0.50 0.43
CA LEU A 76 -11.46 1.33 -0.12
C LEU A 76 -12.32 2.03 0.92
N VAL A 77 -12.72 1.33 2.02
CA VAL A 77 -13.91 1.71 2.81
C VAL A 77 -13.78 3.11 3.42
N GLY A 78 -12.62 3.47 3.94
CA GLY A 78 -12.40 4.81 4.50
C GLY A 78 -12.49 5.91 3.45
N ILE A 79 -11.88 5.72 2.27
CA ILE A 79 -11.97 6.66 1.13
C ILE A 79 -13.42 6.83 0.70
N LYS A 80 -14.14 5.73 0.51
CA LYS A 80 -15.55 5.75 0.15
C LYS A 80 -16.37 6.56 1.16
N ASN A 81 -16.18 6.29 2.46
CA ASN A 81 -16.88 7.00 3.53
C ASN A 81 -16.56 8.51 3.52
N PHE A 82 -15.31 8.89 3.29
CA PHE A 82 -14.91 10.29 3.16
C PHE A 82 -15.58 10.95 1.96
N ILE A 83 -15.55 10.34 0.78
CA ILE A 83 -16.15 10.86 -0.45
C ILE A 83 -17.67 11.01 -0.29
N GLU A 84 -18.37 9.99 0.23
CA GLU A 84 -19.81 10.02 0.47
C GLU A 84 -20.20 11.14 1.47
N ARG A 85 -19.39 11.40 2.48
CA ARG A 85 -19.61 12.48 3.45
C ARG A 85 -19.49 13.86 2.84
N HIS A 86 -18.54 14.05 1.94
CA HIS A 86 -18.21 15.34 1.34
C HIS A 86 -18.79 15.55 -0.08
N GLN A 87 -19.55 14.59 -0.62
CA GLN A 87 -20.03 14.61 -2.01
C GLN A 87 -20.87 15.83 -2.42
N ASN A 88 -21.39 16.59 -1.45
CA ASN A 88 -22.18 17.80 -1.67
C ASN A 88 -21.42 19.09 -1.32
N ASP A 89 -20.17 18.99 -0.88
CA ASP A 89 -19.36 20.17 -0.55
C ASP A 89 -18.92 20.89 -1.83
N ILE A 90 -18.98 22.24 -1.81
CA ILE A 90 -18.55 23.08 -2.92
C ILE A 90 -17.63 24.19 -2.36
N PRO A 91 -16.31 24.18 -2.71
CA PRO A 91 -15.63 23.16 -3.53
C PRO A 91 -15.51 21.83 -2.81
N PHE A 92 -15.42 20.75 -3.57
CA PHE A 92 -15.08 19.44 -3.04
C PHE A 92 -13.66 19.49 -2.44
N PRO A 93 -13.42 18.91 -1.25
CA PRO A 93 -12.18 19.15 -0.50
C PRO A 93 -10.95 18.42 -1.03
N VAL A 94 -11.06 17.67 -2.13
CA VAL A 94 -9.96 16.97 -2.82
C VAL A 94 -9.83 17.51 -4.23
N LYS A 95 -8.60 17.85 -4.64
CA LYS A 95 -8.34 18.40 -5.98
C LYS A 95 -8.26 17.31 -7.05
N ARG A 96 -7.59 16.19 -6.72
CA ARG A 96 -7.39 15.05 -7.63
C ARG A 96 -7.67 13.74 -6.94
N ILE A 97 -8.23 12.79 -7.68
CA ILE A 97 -8.38 11.40 -7.25
C ILE A 97 -7.83 10.47 -8.34
N TRP A 98 -6.95 9.56 -7.93
CA TRP A 98 -6.48 8.46 -8.75
C TRP A 98 -7.07 7.15 -8.21
N ALA A 99 -7.87 6.50 -9.06
CA ALA A 99 -8.49 5.22 -8.73
C ALA A 99 -8.78 4.49 -10.05
N ASN A 100 -8.19 3.32 -10.24
CA ASN A 100 -8.32 2.57 -11.48
C ASN A 100 -9.69 1.87 -11.56
N CYS A 101 -10.67 2.57 -12.15
CA CYS A 101 -12.05 2.10 -12.29
C CYS A 101 -12.27 1.50 -13.68
N ALA A 102 -12.48 0.21 -13.78
CA ALA A 102 -12.64 -0.49 -15.07
C ALA A 102 -13.82 0.03 -15.93
N LYS A 103 -14.87 0.58 -15.33
CA LYS A 103 -16.11 0.98 -16.03
C LYS A 103 -15.96 2.07 -17.11
N HIS A 104 -14.97 2.94 -16.97
CA HIS A 104 -14.79 4.11 -17.88
C HIS A 104 -13.57 3.97 -18.78
N VAL A 105 -13.06 2.77 -18.94
CA VAL A 105 -11.91 2.50 -19.81
C VAL A 105 -12.40 2.10 -21.19
N ASP A 106 -12.19 2.97 -22.18
CA ASP A 106 -12.48 2.71 -23.60
C ASP A 106 -11.40 1.79 -24.21
N PHE A 107 -11.48 0.51 -23.88
CA PHE A 107 -10.84 -0.51 -24.68
C PHE A 107 -11.94 -1.20 -25.49
N ASP A 108 -12.29 -0.73 -26.66
CA ASP A 108 -13.15 -1.34 -27.70
C ASP A 108 -14.02 -2.57 -27.32
N THR A 109 -14.39 -2.72 -26.07
CA THR A 109 -15.18 -3.83 -25.53
C THR A 109 -16.56 -3.35 -25.11
N SER A 110 -17.57 -3.73 -25.87
CA SER A 110 -18.95 -3.29 -25.78
C SER A 110 -19.80 -4.03 -24.75
N GLU A 111 -19.26 -4.54 -23.65
CA GLU A 111 -20.03 -5.22 -22.63
C GLU A 111 -20.13 -4.42 -21.33
N ASN A 112 -21.37 -4.17 -20.90
CA ASN A 112 -21.75 -3.51 -19.66
C ASN A 112 -21.19 -4.25 -18.44
N LEU A 113 -20.12 -3.72 -17.85
CA LEU A 113 -19.69 -4.10 -16.51
C LEU A 113 -20.77 -3.66 -15.50
N SER A 114 -21.40 -4.62 -14.88
CA SER A 114 -22.49 -4.42 -13.94
C SER A 114 -22.04 -3.80 -12.61
N SER A 115 -22.96 -3.26 -11.87
CA SER A 115 -23.01 -2.52 -10.60
C SER A 115 -22.03 -2.88 -9.47
N ASN A 116 -20.72 -2.90 -9.71
CA ASN A 116 -19.68 -3.23 -8.77
C ASN A 116 -19.18 -2.06 -7.90
N LYS A 117 -18.36 -2.32 -6.87
CA LYS A 117 -17.81 -1.30 -5.98
C LYS A 117 -17.03 -0.24 -6.76
N ALA A 118 -16.20 -0.68 -7.73
CA ALA A 118 -15.45 0.19 -8.61
C ALA A 118 -16.37 1.02 -9.49
N SER A 119 -17.41 0.42 -10.07
CA SER A 119 -18.40 1.07 -10.89
C SER A 119 -19.20 2.12 -10.11
N LYS A 120 -19.65 1.81 -8.90
CA LYS A 120 -20.36 2.76 -8.03
C LYS A 120 -19.48 3.93 -7.62
N MET A 121 -18.20 3.65 -7.33
CA MET A 121 -17.24 4.72 -7.04
C MET A 121 -17.02 5.61 -8.25
N ALA A 122 -16.83 5.04 -9.44
CA ALA A 122 -16.68 5.78 -10.68
C ALA A 122 -17.89 6.69 -10.97
N ASP A 123 -19.12 6.19 -10.80
CA ASP A 123 -20.34 6.99 -10.97
C ASP A 123 -20.41 8.15 -9.98
N LEU A 124 -20.02 7.91 -8.73
CA LEU A 124 -19.98 8.95 -7.70
C LEU A 124 -18.94 10.02 -8.02
N LEU A 125 -17.73 9.62 -8.43
CA LEU A 125 -16.65 10.54 -8.81
C LEU A 125 -17.01 11.36 -10.06
N CYS A 126 -17.64 10.74 -11.06
CA CYS A 126 -18.19 11.46 -12.22
C CYS A 126 -19.22 12.50 -11.80
N ALA A 127 -20.13 12.15 -10.89
CA ALA A 127 -21.16 13.08 -10.43
C ALA A 127 -20.57 14.26 -9.64
N ILE A 128 -19.50 14.05 -8.90
CA ILE A 128 -18.78 15.09 -8.17
C ILE A 128 -18.01 15.99 -9.14
N SER A 129 -17.27 15.41 -10.10
CA SER A 129 -16.46 16.17 -11.07
C SER A 129 -17.32 17.09 -11.97
N GLN A 130 -18.58 16.72 -12.21
CA GLN A 130 -19.53 17.59 -12.92
C GLN A 130 -19.98 18.82 -12.13
N LYS A 131 -19.84 18.80 -10.80
CA LYS A 131 -20.32 19.88 -9.89
C LYS A 131 -19.18 20.69 -9.29
N SER A 132 -17.97 20.19 -9.33
CA SER A 132 -16.79 20.76 -8.71
C SER A 132 -15.57 20.64 -9.64
N GLU A 133 -14.47 21.31 -9.29
CA GLU A 133 -13.20 21.25 -10.01
C GLU A 133 -12.38 19.97 -9.67
N LEU A 134 -13.05 18.84 -9.40
CA LEU A 134 -12.37 17.58 -9.15
C LEU A 134 -11.75 17.05 -10.44
N ASP A 135 -10.42 16.91 -10.44
CA ASP A 135 -9.67 16.21 -11.48
C ASP A 135 -9.69 14.71 -11.20
N TRP A 136 -10.47 13.97 -11.99
CA TRP A 136 -10.55 12.53 -11.92
C TRP A 136 -10.60 11.91 -13.31
N GLU A 137 -9.72 10.94 -13.53
CA GLU A 137 -9.72 10.09 -14.73
C GLU A 137 -9.82 8.61 -14.34
N ALA A 138 -10.38 7.83 -15.26
CA ALA A 138 -10.77 6.43 -15.00
C ALA A 138 -9.61 5.50 -14.67
N TYR A 139 -8.37 5.84 -15.04
CA TYR A 139 -7.20 4.99 -14.76
C TYR A 139 -5.87 5.73 -14.86
N ARG A 140 -4.87 5.18 -14.20
CA ARG A 140 -3.45 5.52 -14.30
C ARG A 140 -2.66 4.23 -14.44
N LEU A 141 -1.72 4.20 -15.35
CA LEU A 141 -0.91 3.02 -15.67
C LEU A 141 0.58 3.35 -15.54
N GLU A 142 1.41 2.31 -15.59
CA GLU A 142 2.86 2.45 -15.58
C GLU A 142 3.35 3.54 -16.56
N GLY A 143 4.35 4.31 -16.13
CA GLY A 143 4.92 5.40 -16.92
C GLY A 143 4.05 6.66 -17.00
N PHE A 144 2.89 6.71 -16.33
CA PHE A 144 2.13 7.94 -16.20
C PHE A 144 2.86 8.95 -15.32
N VAL A 145 2.95 10.18 -15.79
CA VAL A 145 3.54 11.32 -15.07
C VAL A 145 2.54 12.47 -15.09
N ASP A 146 2.29 13.09 -13.94
CA ASP A 146 1.47 14.29 -13.82
C ASP A 146 2.35 15.52 -13.53
N ASP A 147 2.72 16.23 -14.59
CA ASP A 147 3.58 17.43 -14.52
C ASP A 147 2.90 18.60 -13.76
N THR A 148 1.61 18.49 -13.44
CA THR A 148 0.89 19.54 -12.68
C THR A 148 1.04 19.38 -11.17
N ILE A 149 1.56 18.23 -10.70
CA ILE A 149 1.90 18.00 -9.29
C ILE A 149 3.29 18.59 -9.02
N ALA A 150 3.34 19.76 -8.42
CA ALA A 150 4.57 20.51 -8.24
C ALA A 150 5.30 20.25 -6.90
N PHE A 151 4.67 19.54 -5.97
CA PHE A 151 5.17 19.31 -4.61
C PHE A 151 5.80 17.92 -4.40
N ALA A 152 5.75 17.05 -5.40
CA ALA A 152 6.37 15.73 -5.43
C ALA A 152 6.55 15.25 -6.88
N ASP A 153 7.53 14.39 -7.13
CA ASP A 153 7.57 13.56 -8.35
C ASP A 153 6.89 12.23 -8.04
N ILE A 154 5.94 11.84 -8.87
CA ILE A 154 5.21 10.59 -8.73
C ILE A 154 5.34 9.80 -10.02
N ASP A 155 5.96 8.63 -9.95
CA ASP A 155 6.12 7.70 -11.07
C ASP A 155 5.27 6.45 -10.79
N ILE A 156 4.28 6.18 -11.63
CA ILE A 156 3.44 4.98 -11.54
C ILE A 156 4.24 3.78 -12.06
N ILE A 157 4.48 2.82 -11.19
CA ILE A 157 5.23 1.59 -11.48
C ILE A 157 4.29 0.47 -11.94
N ASN A 158 3.10 0.38 -11.35
CA ASN A 158 2.06 -0.63 -11.64
C ASN A 158 0.68 0.05 -11.58
N PRO A 159 -0.35 -0.42 -12.30
CA PRO A 159 -0.37 -1.64 -13.11
C PRO A 159 0.30 -1.48 -14.48
N ARG A 160 0.90 -2.56 -14.94
CA ARG A 160 1.35 -2.70 -16.32
C ARG A 160 0.15 -2.74 -17.26
N LYS A 161 0.31 -2.17 -18.45
CA LYS A 161 -0.78 -2.01 -19.41
C LYS A 161 -1.41 -3.34 -19.86
N ASP A 162 -0.60 -4.35 -20.07
CA ASP A 162 -1.06 -5.68 -20.49
C ASP A 162 -1.87 -6.38 -19.37
N ILE A 163 -1.42 -6.30 -18.13
CA ILE A 163 -2.12 -6.84 -16.96
C ILE A 163 -3.44 -6.10 -16.73
N PHE A 164 -3.42 -4.77 -16.82
CA PHE A 164 -4.64 -3.97 -16.66
C PHE A 164 -5.67 -4.26 -17.76
N LYS A 165 -5.22 -4.45 -19.01
CA LYS A 165 -6.09 -4.88 -20.10
C LYS A 165 -6.72 -6.25 -19.80
N HIS A 166 -5.90 -7.21 -19.35
CA HIS A 166 -6.40 -8.53 -18.96
C HIS A 166 -7.43 -8.45 -17.81
N PHE A 167 -7.17 -7.59 -16.82
CA PHE A 167 -8.11 -7.32 -15.73
C PHE A 167 -9.47 -6.83 -16.26
N ILE A 168 -9.49 -5.82 -17.15
CA ILE A 168 -10.75 -5.27 -17.70
C ILE A 168 -11.52 -6.33 -18.48
N GLU A 169 -10.84 -7.18 -19.25
CA GLU A 169 -11.45 -8.22 -20.07
C GLU A 169 -12.02 -9.38 -19.24
N ASN A 170 -11.44 -9.68 -18.09
CA ASN A 170 -11.71 -10.91 -17.33
C ASN A 170 -12.30 -10.66 -15.92
N TYR A 171 -12.18 -9.46 -15.37
CA TYR A 171 -12.70 -9.17 -14.04
C TYR A 171 -14.22 -9.13 -14.05
N LYS A 172 -14.84 -10.09 -13.37
CA LYS A 172 -16.27 -10.14 -13.08
C LYS A 172 -16.46 -10.03 -11.57
N GLU A 173 -17.28 -9.10 -11.14
CA GLU A 173 -17.50 -8.82 -9.71
C GLU A 173 -18.09 -9.99 -8.92
N GLU A 174 -18.73 -10.94 -9.59
CA GLU A 174 -19.23 -12.17 -8.99
C GLU A 174 -18.14 -13.00 -8.30
N TYR A 175 -16.87 -12.65 -8.55
CA TYR A 175 -15.69 -13.20 -7.90
C TYR A 175 -15.26 -12.45 -6.63
N ASN A 176 -16.09 -11.58 -6.05
CA ASN A 176 -15.89 -11.15 -4.67
C ASN A 176 -15.98 -12.41 -3.78
N ILE A 177 -14.86 -13.10 -3.68
CA ILE A 177 -14.72 -14.24 -2.78
C ILE A 177 -14.77 -13.62 -1.38
N GLU A 178 -15.95 -13.63 -0.78
CA GLU A 178 -16.04 -13.61 0.68
C GLU A 178 -15.01 -14.62 1.15
N CYS A 179 -14.15 -14.24 2.09
CA CYS A 179 -13.26 -15.20 2.75
C CYS A 179 -14.09 -16.34 3.27
N THR A 180 -14.18 -17.41 2.50
CA THR A 180 -14.94 -18.59 2.90
C THR A 180 -14.23 -19.18 4.12
N GLU A 181 -14.99 -19.74 5.05
CA GLU A 181 -14.42 -20.45 6.22
C GLU A 181 -13.41 -21.53 5.80
N GLU A 182 -13.48 -21.99 4.56
CA GLU A 182 -12.60 -22.98 3.96
C GLU A 182 -11.19 -22.40 3.69
N ASN A 183 -11.08 -21.18 3.17
CA ASN A 183 -9.79 -20.47 2.99
C ASN A 183 -9.16 -20.11 4.34
N LEU A 184 -9.99 -19.71 5.32
CA LEU A 184 -9.56 -19.46 6.71
C LEU A 184 -9.12 -20.77 7.41
N SER A 185 -9.71 -21.92 7.06
CA SER A 185 -9.33 -23.20 7.65
C SER A 185 -7.99 -23.73 7.15
N MET A 186 -7.62 -23.46 5.89
CA MET A 186 -6.29 -23.79 5.36
C MET A 186 -5.19 -22.99 6.08
N LEU A 187 -5.44 -21.70 6.39
CA LEU A 187 -4.51 -20.85 7.12
C LEU A 187 -4.39 -21.22 8.62
N LYS A 188 -5.46 -21.77 9.22
CA LYS A 188 -5.48 -22.17 10.64
C LYS A 188 -4.68 -23.45 10.94
N ASN A 189 -4.33 -24.24 9.96
CA ASN A 189 -3.64 -25.52 10.10
C ASN A 189 -2.11 -25.44 9.88
N SER A 190 -1.55 -24.24 9.63
CA SER A 190 -0.11 -24.09 9.61
C SER A 190 0.45 -24.19 11.03
N ASN A 191 1.41 -25.09 11.26
CA ASN A 191 2.20 -25.09 12.48
C ASN A 191 2.90 -23.75 12.62
N SER A 192 3.04 -23.24 13.86
CA SER A 192 3.81 -22.02 14.11
C SER A 192 5.22 -22.18 13.57
N ASP A 193 5.68 -21.22 12.78
CA ASP A 193 7.01 -21.17 12.18
C ASP A 193 8.06 -20.46 13.06
N ILE A 194 7.67 -20.02 14.27
CA ILE A 194 8.54 -19.24 15.18
C ILE A 194 9.86 -19.91 15.52
N ASN A 195 9.93 -21.23 15.46
CA ASN A 195 11.13 -22.00 15.72
C ASN A 195 11.91 -22.34 14.45
N ILE A 196 11.45 -21.92 13.29
CA ILE A 196 12.17 -22.05 12.01
C ILE A 196 13.12 -20.86 11.88
N ASP A 197 14.36 -21.14 11.48
CA ASP A 197 15.36 -20.09 11.24
C ASP A 197 14.95 -19.18 10.08
N MET A 198 15.21 -17.88 10.19
CA MET A 198 14.86 -16.90 9.15
C MET A 198 15.57 -17.20 7.81
N HIS A 199 16.80 -17.74 7.84
CA HIS A 199 17.48 -18.16 6.61
C HIS A 199 16.79 -19.33 5.91
N GLU A 200 16.18 -20.24 6.67
CA GLU A 200 15.36 -21.32 6.10
C GLU A 200 14.06 -20.77 5.50
N LEU A 201 13.37 -19.87 6.21
CA LEU A 201 12.15 -19.23 5.73
C LEU A 201 12.36 -18.41 4.45
N ALA A 202 13.48 -17.70 4.35
CA ALA A 202 13.80 -16.87 3.17
C ALA A 202 14.01 -17.69 1.87
N GLN A 203 14.16 -19.01 1.96
CA GLN A 203 14.32 -19.87 0.79
C GLN A 203 12.99 -20.22 0.08
N HIS A 204 11.87 -19.93 0.70
CA HIS A 204 10.54 -20.33 0.21
C HIS A 204 9.84 -19.30 -0.69
N GLY A 205 10.49 -18.15 -0.99
CA GLY A 205 9.87 -17.04 -1.69
C GLY A 205 9.97 -17.07 -3.21
N LYS A 206 9.05 -17.70 -3.92
CA LYS A 206 8.72 -17.38 -5.32
C LYS A 206 7.22 -17.48 -5.52
N THR A 207 6.55 -16.35 -5.60
CA THR A 207 5.14 -16.36 -5.96
C THR A 207 4.91 -15.44 -7.14
N LEU A 208 4.54 -16.06 -8.24
CA LEU A 208 3.97 -15.40 -9.39
C LEU A 208 2.46 -15.28 -9.12
N GLY A 209 1.89 -14.10 -9.31
CA GLY A 209 0.44 -13.94 -9.31
C GLY A 209 -0.21 -14.79 -10.39
N ASN A 210 -1.39 -15.32 -10.09
CA ASN A 210 -2.16 -16.13 -11.04
C ASN A 210 -3.23 -15.26 -11.71
N LEU A 211 -3.01 -14.92 -12.99
CA LEU A 211 -3.96 -14.13 -13.79
C LEU A 211 -5.37 -14.74 -13.90
N ASN A 212 -5.50 -16.05 -13.66
CA ASN A 212 -6.79 -16.72 -13.67
C ASN A 212 -7.46 -16.76 -12.28
N ASN A 213 -6.81 -16.26 -11.25
CA ASN A 213 -7.38 -16.11 -9.92
C ASN A 213 -7.91 -14.67 -9.76
N PRO A 214 -9.25 -14.47 -9.68
CA PRO A 214 -9.83 -13.13 -9.66
C PRO A 214 -9.37 -12.26 -8.48
N SER A 215 -9.17 -12.82 -7.29
CA SER A 215 -8.68 -12.06 -6.14
C SER A 215 -7.22 -11.64 -6.30
N GLU A 216 -6.37 -12.49 -6.86
CA GLU A 216 -5.00 -12.13 -7.17
C GLU A 216 -4.93 -11.11 -8.30
N LEU A 217 -5.84 -11.20 -9.29
CA LEU A 217 -5.90 -10.25 -10.40
C LEU A 217 -6.22 -8.82 -9.93
N VAL A 218 -7.08 -8.64 -8.92
CA VAL A 218 -7.33 -7.33 -8.29
C VAL A 218 -6.05 -6.78 -7.67
N ASN A 219 -5.29 -7.60 -6.95
CA ASN A 219 -4.02 -7.22 -6.35
C ASN A 219 -2.96 -6.92 -7.42
N MET A 220 -2.90 -7.68 -8.52
CA MET A 220 -1.96 -7.46 -9.63
C MET A 220 -2.14 -6.09 -10.30
N VAL A 221 -3.34 -5.52 -10.30
CA VAL A 221 -3.61 -4.18 -10.84
C VAL A 221 -3.61 -3.07 -9.80
N SER A 222 -3.16 -3.36 -8.58
CA SER A 222 -2.98 -2.37 -7.54
C SER A 222 -2.02 -1.27 -8.00
N LEU A 223 -2.37 0.01 -7.78
CA LEU A 223 -1.48 1.13 -8.07
C LEU A 223 -0.25 1.06 -7.18
N SER A 224 0.90 0.84 -7.79
CA SER A 224 2.20 0.98 -7.15
C SER A 224 2.92 2.19 -7.70
N MET A 225 3.59 2.93 -6.85
CA MET A 225 4.20 4.19 -7.24
C MET A 225 5.45 4.51 -6.44
N LEU A 226 6.33 5.24 -7.08
CA LEU A 226 7.48 5.86 -6.46
C LEU A 226 7.19 7.34 -6.29
N ILE A 227 7.20 7.81 -5.05
CA ILE A 227 6.98 9.22 -4.69
C ILE A 227 8.28 9.79 -4.17
N ARG A 228 8.72 10.92 -4.75
CA ARG A 228 9.92 11.64 -4.32
C ARG A 228 9.56 13.09 -3.98
N CYS A 229 10.04 13.56 -2.84
CA CYS A 229 10.04 14.96 -2.46
C CYS A 229 11.45 15.37 -2.01
N ASP A 230 11.64 16.62 -1.57
CA ASP A 230 12.99 17.11 -1.25
C ASP A 230 13.66 16.36 -0.09
N THR A 231 12.89 15.73 0.79
CA THR A 231 13.39 15.16 2.04
C THR A 231 13.34 13.64 2.10
N PHE A 232 12.51 13.00 1.28
CA PHE A 232 12.42 11.54 1.22
C PHE A 232 11.92 11.03 -0.14
N SER A 233 12.16 9.76 -0.35
CA SER A 233 11.57 8.94 -1.40
C SER A 233 10.91 7.71 -0.80
N ILE A 234 9.74 7.34 -1.31
CA ILE A 234 9.01 6.16 -0.86
C ILE A 234 8.46 5.36 -2.05
N LEU A 235 8.66 4.04 -2.01
CA LEU A 235 8.03 3.11 -2.91
C LEU A 235 6.79 2.51 -2.23
N ILE A 236 5.62 2.87 -2.73
CA ILE A 236 4.33 2.31 -2.31
C ILE A 236 3.99 1.18 -3.25
N LEU A 237 3.80 -0.02 -2.72
CA LEU A 237 3.55 -1.22 -3.53
C LEU A 237 2.07 -1.62 -3.59
N GLY A 238 1.20 -1.00 -2.76
CA GLY A 238 -0.18 -1.47 -2.59
C GLY A 238 -0.19 -2.96 -2.23
N ASP A 239 -0.94 -3.76 -2.98
CA ASP A 239 -0.98 -5.22 -2.85
C ASP A 239 -0.42 -5.95 -4.08
N SER A 240 0.36 -5.22 -4.90
CA SER A 240 0.95 -5.74 -6.14
C SER A 240 1.88 -6.92 -5.91
N PHE A 241 1.92 -7.83 -6.87
CA PHE A 241 2.86 -8.94 -6.87
C PHE A 241 4.27 -8.48 -7.25
N PRO A 242 5.32 -9.07 -6.67
CA PRO A 242 6.70 -8.62 -6.86
C PRO A 242 7.18 -8.75 -8.30
N GLN A 243 6.67 -9.71 -9.05
CA GLN A 243 7.04 -9.91 -10.45
C GLN A 243 6.65 -8.72 -11.34
N GLU A 244 5.45 -8.14 -11.13
CA GLU A 244 4.99 -7.00 -11.93
C GLU A 244 5.85 -5.76 -11.66
N ILE A 245 6.16 -5.53 -10.39
CA ILE A 245 7.04 -4.43 -9.97
C ILE A 245 8.46 -4.62 -10.54
N TYR A 246 8.99 -5.84 -10.42
CA TYR A 246 10.33 -6.19 -10.95
C TYR A 246 10.42 -5.91 -12.45
N LEU A 247 9.47 -6.42 -13.24
CA LEU A 247 9.47 -6.21 -14.70
C LEU A 247 9.39 -4.73 -15.07
N SER A 248 8.52 -3.98 -14.39
CA SER A 248 8.38 -2.56 -14.62
C SER A 248 9.66 -1.77 -14.28
N LEU A 249 10.37 -2.15 -13.21
CA LEU A 249 11.64 -1.53 -12.82
C LEU A 249 12.77 -1.89 -13.80
N ILE A 250 12.85 -3.14 -14.27
CA ILE A 250 13.82 -3.57 -15.30
C ILE A 250 13.62 -2.78 -16.61
N GLU A 251 12.37 -2.59 -17.04
CA GLU A 251 12.04 -1.79 -18.23
C GLU A 251 12.48 -0.33 -18.10
N ARG A 252 12.60 0.20 -16.87
CA ARG A 252 13.14 1.53 -16.53
C ARG A 252 14.65 1.56 -16.43
N GLY A 253 15.35 0.42 -16.63
CA GLY A 253 16.81 0.31 -16.61
C GLY A 253 17.40 0.06 -15.22
N TYR A 254 16.59 -0.27 -14.21
CA TYR A 254 17.13 -0.74 -12.93
C TYR A 254 17.64 -2.17 -13.04
N SER A 255 18.71 -2.48 -12.34
CA SER A 255 19.36 -3.79 -12.32
C SER A 255 20.13 -3.99 -11.01
N LYS A 256 20.78 -5.13 -10.82
CA LYS A 256 21.68 -5.37 -9.67
C LYS A 256 22.82 -4.36 -9.59
N GLU A 257 23.32 -3.90 -10.75
CA GLU A 257 24.41 -2.92 -10.88
C GLU A 257 23.91 -1.46 -10.81
N ASN A 258 22.62 -1.24 -11.06
CA ASN A 258 21.98 0.07 -11.06
C ASN A 258 20.68 0.00 -10.28
N LYS A 259 20.78 -0.13 -8.96
CA LYS A 259 19.62 -0.31 -8.08
C LYS A 259 18.79 0.97 -7.94
N LEU A 260 17.49 0.80 -7.83
CA LEU A 260 16.58 1.86 -7.42
C LEU A 260 16.89 2.28 -5.98
N GLN A 261 17.31 3.53 -5.79
CA GLN A 261 17.54 4.11 -4.46
C GLN A 261 16.24 4.68 -3.90
N VAL A 262 15.81 4.22 -2.74
CA VAL A 262 14.64 4.75 -2.03
C VAL A 262 14.87 4.75 -0.52
N ASP A 263 14.31 5.75 0.18
CA ASP A 263 14.44 5.83 1.64
C ASP A 263 13.49 4.87 2.35
N PHE A 264 12.30 4.64 1.79
CA PHE A 264 11.28 3.79 2.38
C PHE A 264 10.60 2.89 1.35
N ILE A 265 10.26 1.68 1.77
CA ILE A 265 9.32 0.80 1.06
C ILE A 265 8.13 0.54 1.96
N LYS A 266 6.89 0.89 1.53
CA LYS A 266 5.69 0.31 2.12
C LYS A 266 5.55 -1.10 1.56
N MET A 267 5.75 -2.10 2.40
CA MET A 267 5.69 -3.52 2.00
C MET A 267 4.32 -3.84 1.39
N SER A 268 4.36 -4.57 0.28
CA SER A 268 3.15 -5.00 -0.41
C SER A 268 2.30 -5.92 0.47
N HIS A 269 0.98 -5.78 0.36
CA HIS A 269 -0.03 -6.65 0.96
C HIS A 269 0.25 -6.92 2.43
N HIS A 270 0.48 -5.83 3.19
CA HIS A 270 0.71 -5.81 4.64
C HIS A 270 1.88 -6.70 5.14
N GLY A 271 2.81 -7.04 4.25
CA GLY A 271 3.91 -7.98 4.52
C GLY A 271 3.52 -9.44 4.28
N SER A 272 2.69 -9.71 3.28
CA SER A 272 2.40 -11.07 2.81
C SER A 272 3.65 -11.75 2.24
N ALA A 273 3.85 -13.03 2.51
CA ALA A 273 4.96 -13.83 1.99
C ALA A 273 4.96 -13.89 0.45
N ASN A 274 3.79 -13.80 -0.16
CA ASN A 274 3.63 -13.88 -1.61
C ASN A 274 3.97 -12.57 -2.34
N ASN A 275 4.16 -11.48 -1.62
CA ASN A 275 4.27 -10.13 -2.20
C ASN A 275 5.67 -9.52 -2.07
N ILE A 276 6.69 -10.34 -1.83
CA ILE A 276 8.10 -9.97 -1.84
C ILE A 276 8.94 -11.09 -2.47
N SER A 277 9.97 -10.74 -3.23
CA SER A 277 10.88 -11.71 -3.83
C SER A 277 12.33 -11.22 -3.80
N ASN A 278 13.27 -12.16 -3.85
CA ASN A 278 14.70 -11.82 -3.94
C ASN A 278 15.01 -11.05 -5.23
N ASP A 279 14.40 -11.42 -6.37
CA ASP A 279 14.62 -10.72 -7.64
C ASP A 279 14.26 -9.23 -7.52
N LEU A 280 13.15 -8.91 -6.83
CA LEU A 280 12.77 -7.51 -6.57
C LEU A 280 13.76 -6.81 -5.64
N LEU A 281 14.18 -7.47 -4.57
CA LEU A 281 15.14 -6.91 -3.60
C LEU A 281 16.54 -6.75 -4.20
N ASP A 282 16.92 -7.56 -5.18
CA ASP A 282 18.18 -7.47 -5.91
C ASP A 282 18.37 -6.12 -6.62
N ILE A 283 17.28 -5.50 -7.07
CA ILE A 283 17.29 -4.28 -7.90
C ILE A 283 16.86 -3.02 -7.14
N ILE A 284 16.61 -3.13 -5.84
CA ILE A 284 16.25 -2.00 -4.97
C ILE A 284 17.29 -1.89 -3.85
N ASP A 285 17.68 -0.68 -3.53
CA ASP A 285 18.51 -0.35 -2.36
C ASP A 285 17.66 0.42 -1.37
N CYS A 286 17.27 -0.25 -0.27
CA CYS A 286 16.45 0.28 0.79
C CYS A 286 16.70 -0.50 2.08
N ASP A 287 16.81 0.21 3.19
CA ASP A 287 16.96 -0.38 4.52
C ASP A 287 15.75 -0.11 5.45
N LYS A 288 14.73 0.63 5.00
CA LYS A 288 13.58 1.04 5.81
C LYS A 288 12.25 0.55 5.22
N PHE A 289 11.60 -0.34 5.95
CA PHE A 289 10.38 -1.03 5.51
C PHE A 289 9.21 -0.66 6.42
N ILE A 290 8.10 -0.20 5.82
CA ILE A 290 6.85 0.13 6.52
C ILE A 290 5.91 -1.06 6.40
N ILE A 291 5.39 -1.52 7.53
CA ILE A 291 4.42 -2.60 7.65
C ILE A 291 3.15 -2.05 8.28
N SER A 292 2.07 -2.01 7.51
CA SER A 292 0.76 -1.51 7.94
C SER A 292 -0.19 -2.67 8.16
N THR A 293 -0.41 -3.04 9.40
CA THR A 293 -1.35 -4.09 9.81
C THR A 293 -1.47 -4.15 11.34
N ASN A 294 -2.64 -4.56 11.83
CA ASN A 294 -2.82 -4.91 13.24
C ASN A 294 -2.65 -6.42 13.52
N GLY A 295 -2.15 -7.19 12.56
CA GLY A 295 -2.03 -8.64 12.65
C GLY A 295 -3.19 -9.41 12.00
N GLY A 296 -4.26 -8.73 11.61
CA GLY A 296 -5.41 -9.20 10.82
C GLY A 296 -6.07 -10.49 11.35
N LYS A 297 -7.38 -10.57 11.30
CA LYS A 297 -8.07 -11.81 11.64
C LYS A 297 -7.93 -12.83 10.53
N GLY A 298 -7.09 -13.85 10.75
CA GLY A 298 -6.97 -15.01 9.86
C GLY A 298 -5.82 -14.98 8.87
N TYR A 299 -5.40 -13.81 8.37
CA TYR A 299 -4.29 -13.71 7.41
C TYR A 299 -2.91 -13.71 8.07
N LYS A 300 -2.83 -13.37 9.38
CA LYS A 300 -1.60 -13.37 10.18
C LYS A 300 -0.46 -12.52 9.62
N HIS A 301 -0.78 -11.41 8.94
CA HIS A 301 0.25 -10.48 8.44
C HIS A 301 0.92 -9.71 9.59
N PRO A 302 2.21 -9.34 9.43
CA PRO A 302 3.10 -9.79 8.37
C PRO A 302 3.48 -11.26 8.53
N HIS A 303 3.71 -11.97 7.43
CA HIS A 303 4.29 -13.30 7.48
C HIS A 303 5.78 -13.23 7.82
N ARG A 304 6.28 -14.22 8.59
CA ARG A 304 7.70 -14.28 8.92
C ARG A 304 8.57 -14.48 7.68
N GLU A 305 8.08 -15.18 6.67
CA GLU A 305 8.75 -15.37 5.38
C GLU A 305 9.01 -14.03 4.67
N ALA A 306 8.07 -13.08 4.73
CA ALA A 306 8.27 -11.76 4.13
C ALA A 306 9.38 -10.98 4.84
N ILE A 307 9.42 -11.05 6.16
CA ILE A 307 10.48 -10.47 7.00
C ILE A 307 11.82 -11.17 6.71
N ALA A 308 11.80 -12.52 6.61
CA ALA A 308 12.96 -13.33 6.34
C ALA A 308 13.59 -13.02 4.97
N ASN A 309 12.78 -12.85 3.93
CA ASN A 309 13.27 -12.45 2.60
C ASN A 309 14.05 -11.12 2.64
N VAL A 310 13.64 -10.17 3.48
CA VAL A 310 14.38 -8.92 3.67
C VAL A 310 15.64 -9.14 4.51
N LEU A 311 15.52 -9.82 5.66
CA LEU A 311 16.61 -9.95 6.62
C LEU A 311 17.72 -10.90 6.17
N CYS A 312 17.37 -11.94 5.43
CA CYS A 312 18.28 -12.99 4.99
C CYS A 312 18.49 -12.97 3.47
N HIS A 313 18.26 -11.83 2.83
CA HIS A 313 18.54 -11.68 1.40
C HIS A 313 20.00 -12.00 1.09
N PRO A 314 20.32 -12.84 0.07
CA PRO A 314 21.70 -13.30 -0.19
C PRO A 314 22.72 -12.20 -0.43
N GLU A 315 22.29 -11.08 -1.03
CA GLU A 315 23.16 -9.93 -1.35
C GLU A 315 23.18 -8.88 -0.23
N ARG A 316 22.58 -9.16 0.93
CA ARG A 316 22.49 -8.20 2.02
C ARG A 316 23.84 -7.96 2.69
N ASP A 317 24.21 -6.69 2.89
CA ASP A 317 25.30 -6.29 3.76
C ASP A 317 24.82 -6.21 5.22
N TYR A 318 25.21 -7.19 6.04
CA TYR A 318 24.87 -7.24 7.47
C TYR A 318 25.53 -6.15 8.32
N SER A 319 26.46 -5.37 7.79
CA SER A 319 26.99 -4.18 8.46
C SER A 319 25.95 -3.04 8.52
N HIS A 320 25.00 -3.02 7.59
CA HIS A 320 23.88 -2.09 7.57
C HIS A 320 22.68 -2.69 8.29
N ARG A 321 22.01 -1.84 9.09
CA ARG A 321 20.83 -2.23 9.87
C ARG A 321 19.59 -2.07 9.02
N VAL A 322 18.70 -3.07 9.06
CA VAL A 322 17.34 -2.96 8.51
C VAL A 322 16.39 -2.40 9.57
N HIS A 323 15.48 -1.53 9.16
CA HIS A 323 14.53 -0.84 10.01
C HIS A 323 13.11 -1.20 9.59
N PHE A 324 12.35 -1.84 10.48
CA PHE A 324 10.92 -2.10 10.28
C PHE A 324 10.08 -1.11 11.07
N TYR A 325 9.16 -0.45 10.39
CA TYR A 325 8.24 0.53 10.96
C TYR A 325 6.83 -0.04 10.96
N PHE A 326 6.31 -0.36 12.15
CA PHE A 326 4.97 -0.91 12.35
C PHE A 326 4.00 0.19 12.77
N ASN A 327 2.82 0.27 12.14
CA ASN A 327 1.79 1.25 12.52
C ASN A 327 0.98 0.84 13.77
N TYR A 328 1.19 -0.36 14.28
CA TYR A 328 0.65 -0.86 15.55
C TYR A 328 1.76 -1.32 16.48
N PRO A 329 1.54 -1.28 17.82
CA PRO A 329 2.43 -1.96 18.75
C PRO A 329 2.60 -3.43 18.37
N LEU A 330 3.83 -3.92 18.38
CA LEU A 330 4.12 -5.33 18.06
C LEU A 330 3.29 -6.30 18.89
N ARG A 331 3.06 -5.96 20.17
CA ARG A 331 2.20 -6.76 21.04
C ARG A 331 0.78 -6.90 20.51
N THR A 332 0.19 -5.83 19.96
CA THR A 332 -1.14 -5.87 19.34
C THR A 332 -1.15 -6.80 18.13
N ILE A 333 -0.11 -6.71 17.30
CA ILE A 333 0.02 -7.56 16.10
C ILE A 333 0.13 -9.04 16.51
N VAL A 334 1.00 -9.34 17.47
CA VAL A 334 1.20 -10.70 18.00
C VAL A 334 -0.08 -11.27 18.61
N ASP A 335 -0.79 -10.48 19.42
CA ASP A 335 -2.04 -10.93 20.06
C ASP A 335 -3.13 -11.23 19.02
N ASN A 336 -3.20 -10.48 17.92
CA ASN A 336 -4.18 -10.69 16.86
C ASN A 336 -3.80 -11.85 15.91
N ARG A 337 -2.50 -12.08 15.71
CA ARG A 337 -1.98 -13.21 14.91
C ARG A 337 -2.03 -14.53 15.67
N ASP A 338 -2.03 -14.48 17.01
CA ASP A 338 -1.79 -15.62 17.90
C ASP A 338 -0.43 -16.31 17.66
N GLU A 339 0.55 -15.52 17.15
CA GLU A 339 1.90 -16.00 16.84
C GLU A 339 2.90 -14.84 16.93
N GLU A 340 4.11 -15.12 17.46
CA GLU A 340 5.23 -14.17 17.47
C GLU A 340 5.78 -13.95 16.04
N ILE A 341 6.33 -12.75 15.79
CA ILE A 341 6.98 -12.40 14.52
C ILE A 341 8.48 -12.72 14.59
N PHE A 342 9.10 -12.41 15.73
CA PHE A 342 10.54 -12.53 15.93
C PHE A 342 10.85 -13.50 17.05
N ASN A 343 11.83 -14.37 16.82
CA ASN A 343 12.41 -15.23 17.84
C ASN A 343 13.67 -14.58 18.39
N LYS A 344 13.63 -14.12 19.64
CA LYS A 344 14.72 -13.34 20.27
C LYS A 344 16.08 -14.04 20.27
N GLU A 345 16.09 -15.37 20.27
CA GLU A 345 17.34 -16.16 20.31
C GLU A 345 17.88 -16.42 18.88
N LEU A 346 17.00 -16.78 17.94
CA LEU A 346 17.39 -17.12 16.58
C LEU A 346 17.71 -15.87 15.74
N ASP A 347 16.94 -14.78 15.95
CA ASP A 347 16.99 -13.62 15.07
C ASP A 347 17.97 -12.51 15.56
N LYS A 348 18.66 -12.72 16.71
CA LYS A 348 19.52 -11.73 17.37
C LYS A 348 20.69 -11.23 16.53
N GLU A 349 21.18 -12.06 15.59
CA GLU A 349 22.35 -11.75 14.75
C GLU A 349 21.98 -11.06 13.43
N LEU A 350 20.68 -10.88 13.15
CA LEU A 350 20.20 -10.39 11.86
C LEU A 350 20.27 -8.86 11.67
N ASN A 351 20.85 -8.13 12.63
CA ASN A 351 21.08 -6.67 12.59
C ASN A 351 19.88 -5.87 12.06
N PHE A 352 18.78 -5.87 12.80
CA PHE A 352 17.59 -5.10 12.50
C PHE A 352 17.04 -4.35 13.72
N GLU A 353 16.13 -3.43 13.49
CA GLU A 353 15.44 -2.69 14.53
C GLU A 353 13.97 -2.49 14.17
N CYS A 354 13.09 -2.60 15.16
CA CYS A 354 11.66 -2.38 14.99
C CYS A 354 11.22 -1.10 15.67
N TYR A 355 10.44 -0.30 14.96
CA TYR A 355 9.84 0.93 15.45
C TYR A 355 8.33 0.77 15.49
N GLU A 356 7.72 1.20 16.58
CA GLU A 356 6.29 1.10 16.83
C GLU A 356 5.73 2.43 17.33
N PRO A 357 4.43 2.69 17.17
CA PRO A 357 3.83 3.96 17.55
C PRO A 357 3.90 4.18 19.07
N LYS A 358 4.23 5.40 19.46
CA LYS A 358 4.20 5.87 20.83
C LYS A 358 2.86 6.52 21.20
N GLU A 359 2.09 6.92 20.21
CA GLU A 359 0.77 7.55 20.33
C GLU A 359 -0.29 6.64 19.73
N ILE A 360 -1.49 6.69 20.28
CA ILE A 360 -2.64 5.97 19.75
C ILE A 360 -3.08 6.64 18.44
N ASP A 361 -3.51 5.84 17.48
CA ASP A 361 -4.13 6.20 16.20
C ASP A 361 -3.19 6.65 15.07
N ARG A 362 -1.92 6.94 15.32
CA ARG A 362 -1.01 7.38 14.26
C ARG A 362 0.45 7.04 14.49
N PHE A 363 1.14 6.76 13.41
CA PHE A 363 2.58 6.62 13.40
C PHE A 363 3.15 7.59 12.36
N ILE A 364 4.00 8.51 12.79
CA ILE A 364 4.60 9.53 11.93
C ILE A 364 6.08 9.25 11.79
N LEU A 365 6.50 9.14 10.54
CA LEU A 365 7.90 9.06 10.14
C LEU A 365 8.34 10.45 9.68
N LEU A 366 9.35 10.97 10.35
CA LEU A 366 10.11 12.14 9.89
C LEU A 366 11.38 11.59 9.25
N PRO A 367 11.60 11.81 7.95
CA PRO A 367 12.81 11.38 7.26
C PRO A 367 14.06 12.12 7.75
#